data_3911c8f47b90aaf1c6522829ed6ceda5
#
_entry.id   3911c8f47b90aaf1c6522829ed6ceda5
#
_cell.length_a   1.000
_cell.length_b   1.000
_cell.length_c   1.000
_cell.angle_alpha   90.00
_cell.angle_beta   90.00
_cell.angle_gamma   90.00
#
_symmetry.space_group_name_H-M   'P 1'
#
loop_
_entity.id
_entity.type
_entity.pdbx_description
1 polymer ?
#
loop_
_entity_poly.entity_id
_entity_poly.type
_entity_poly.pdbx_seq_one_letter_code
_entity_poly.pdbx_strand_id
1 'polypeptide(L)'
;MVAALDAHPGERVLDVATGTGMVARDLVRRYGVEVVGLDQSPQMLAAAQARLARSPELAAHVTLLEGEAERLPFADGEFDHLTFTYLLRYVDDPAATLRELARVVKPGGRIATLEFGEPAHEPWHALWSAYTRIGLPTLGRAVSREWAQVGRFLARSIPAFYAGHPLDSLVANWESAGIRAVEVRVMSFGAGVVMWGTRDGAHRSAG
;
A
#
# COMPACT_ATOMS: atom_id res chain seq x y z
N MET A 1 3.54 8.06 -4.74
CA MET A 1 2.34 7.22 -4.70
C MET A 1 1.08 8.07 -4.83
N VAL A 2 0.63 8.83 -3.84
CA VAL A 2 -0.66 9.56 -3.93
C VAL A 2 -0.80 10.45 -5.17
N ALA A 3 0.27 11.07 -5.65
CA ALA A 3 0.25 11.85 -6.90
C ALA A 3 -0.03 11.03 -8.16
N ALA A 4 0.16 9.71 -8.11
CA ALA A 4 -0.10 8.82 -9.24
C ALA A 4 -1.60 8.50 -9.40
N LEU A 5 -2.43 8.77 -8.40
CA LEU A 5 -3.88 8.55 -8.49
C LEU A 5 -4.56 9.55 -9.43
N ASP A 6 -4.02 10.77 -9.52
CA ASP A 6 -4.65 11.85 -10.30
C ASP A 6 -6.11 12.12 -9.86
N ALA A 7 -6.30 12.07 -8.53
CA ALA A 7 -7.61 12.15 -7.91
C ALA A 7 -8.15 13.59 -7.90
N HIS A 8 -9.48 13.73 -7.95
CA HIS A 8 -10.17 15.01 -7.99
C HIS A 8 -11.05 15.21 -6.75
N PRO A 9 -11.37 16.46 -6.38
CA PRO A 9 -12.21 16.75 -5.23
C PRO A 9 -13.57 16.03 -5.30
N GLY A 10 -13.97 15.41 -4.18
CA GLY A 10 -15.22 14.68 -4.05
C GLY A 10 -15.20 13.24 -4.52
N GLU A 11 -14.11 12.76 -5.15
CA GLU A 11 -13.95 11.34 -5.46
C GLU A 11 -13.75 10.50 -4.21
N ARG A 12 -14.14 9.22 -4.28
CA ARG A 12 -14.00 8.26 -3.18
C ARG A 12 -12.76 7.39 -3.38
N VAL A 13 -11.88 7.40 -2.40
CA VAL A 13 -10.64 6.61 -2.40
C VAL A 13 -10.65 5.58 -1.28
N LEU A 14 -10.32 4.34 -1.59
CA LEU A 14 -10.06 3.31 -0.59
C LEU A 14 -8.55 3.26 -0.28
N ASP A 15 -8.19 3.39 1.00
CA ASP A 15 -6.82 3.23 1.49
C ASP A 15 -6.72 1.94 2.31
N VAL A 16 -6.23 0.85 1.68
CA VAL A 16 -6.13 -0.48 2.29
C VAL A 16 -4.81 -0.64 3.02
N ALA A 17 -4.85 -1.27 4.20
CA ALA A 17 -3.77 -1.25 5.18
C ALA A 17 -3.38 0.19 5.55
N THR A 18 -4.42 0.99 5.87
CA THR A 18 -4.27 2.43 6.15
C THR A 18 -3.38 2.73 7.36
N GLY A 19 -3.15 1.74 8.22
CA GLY A 19 -2.29 1.84 9.39
C GLY A 19 -2.72 2.99 10.29
N THR A 20 -1.82 3.94 10.52
CA THR A 20 -2.10 5.13 11.35
C THR A 20 -2.75 6.28 10.57
N GLY A 21 -3.32 6.03 9.39
CA GLY A 21 -4.06 7.00 8.59
C GLY A 21 -3.23 8.11 7.94
N MET A 22 -1.94 7.88 7.73
CA MET A 22 -1.05 8.91 7.15
C MET A 22 -1.38 9.18 5.69
N VAL A 23 -1.58 8.13 4.90
CA VAL A 23 -1.92 8.22 3.48
C VAL A 23 -3.32 8.80 3.32
N ALA A 24 -4.31 8.28 4.06
CA ALA A 24 -5.67 8.79 4.06
C ALA A 24 -5.72 10.30 4.30
N ARG A 25 -5.01 10.78 5.32
CA ARG A 25 -4.93 12.20 5.64
C ARG A 25 -4.25 13.03 4.53
N ASP A 26 -3.19 12.52 3.91
CA ASP A 26 -2.49 13.22 2.83
C ASP A 26 -3.36 13.30 1.56
N LEU A 27 -4.15 12.28 1.27
CA LEU A 27 -5.14 12.25 0.18
C LEU A 27 -6.20 13.35 0.36
N VAL A 28 -6.85 13.41 1.54
CA VAL A 28 -7.83 14.46 1.83
C VAL A 28 -7.21 15.84 1.70
N ARG A 29 -6.05 16.05 2.33
CA ARG A 29 -5.39 17.36 2.35
C ARG A 29 -4.99 17.86 0.97
N ARG A 30 -4.56 16.97 0.08
CA ARG A 30 -4.05 17.34 -1.26
C ARG A 30 -5.14 17.45 -2.30
N TYR A 31 -6.15 16.60 -2.21
CA TYR A 31 -7.11 16.40 -3.29
C TYR A 31 -8.56 16.68 -2.89
N GLY A 32 -8.87 16.82 -1.60
CA GLY A 32 -10.25 17.03 -1.15
C GLY A 32 -11.17 15.84 -1.46
N VAL A 33 -10.63 14.63 -1.39
CA VAL A 33 -11.34 13.37 -1.64
C VAL A 33 -11.98 12.84 -0.37
N GLU A 34 -12.98 11.95 -0.52
CA GLU A 34 -13.54 11.14 0.56
C GLU A 34 -12.74 9.83 0.68
N VAL A 35 -12.22 9.53 1.85
CA VAL A 35 -11.38 8.35 2.06
C VAL A 35 -12.04 7.35 3.00
N VAL A 36 -12.06 6.08 2.56
CA VAL A 36 -12.29 4.95 3.46
C VAL A 36 -10.94 4.31 3.75
N GLY A 37 -10.48 4.36 4.99
CA GLY A 37 -9.26 3.72 5.46
C GLY A 37 -9.58 2.37 6.09
N LEU A 38 -9.13 1.27 5.48
CA LEU A 38 -9.35 -0.08 5.98
C LEU A 38 -8.05 -0.67 6.53
N ASP A 39 -8.12 -1.28 7.72
CA ASP A 39 -6.99 -2.00 8.33
C ASP A 39 -7.50 -3.18 9.16
N GLN A 40 -6.76 -4.28 9.20
CA GLN A 40 -7.11 -5.43 10.03
C GLN A 40 -6.73 -5.26 11.51
N SER A 41 -5.92 -4.24 11.85
CA SER A 41 -5.42 -4.01 13.19
C SER A 41 -6.23 -2.94 13.93
N PRO A 42 -7.01 -3.31 14.97
CA PRO A 42 -7.72 -2.34 15.80
C PRO A 42 -6.80 -1.31 16.45
N GLN A 43 -5.54 -1.71 16.75
CA GLN A 43 -4.55 -0.82 17.35
C GLN A 43 -4.10 0.26 16.35
N MET A 44 -3.95 -0.09 15.06
CA MET A 44 -3.63 0.88 14.01
C MET A 44 -4.79 1.84 13.77
N LEU A 45 -6.01 1.33 13.72
CA LEU A 45 -7.21 2.15 13.58
C LEU A 45 -7.40 3.11 14.77
N ALA A 46 -7.15 2.66 16.00
CA ALA A 46 -7.18 3.54 17.17
C ALA A 46 -6.12 4.66 17.08
N ALA A 47 -4.91 4.35 16.59
CA ALA A 47 -3.88 5.35 16.36
C ALA A 47 -4.25 6.32 15.23
N ALA A 48 -4.89 5.83 14.16
CA ALA A 48 -5.42 6.66 13.09
C ALA A 48 -6.50 7.61 13.60
N GLN A 49 -7.45 7.10 14.37
CA GLN A 49 -8.52 7.91 15.00
C GLN A 49 -7.94 9.01 15.89
N ALA A 50 -6.97 8.67 16.75
CA ALA A 50 -6.31 9.66 17.62
C ALA A 50 -5.52 10.72 16.83
N ARG A 51 -4.99 10.36 15.67
CA ARG A 51 -4.31 11.31 14.77
C ARG A 51 -5.30 12.22 14.06
N LEU A 52 -6.41 11.68 13.53
CA LEU A 52 -7.46 12.43 12.85
C LEU A 52 -8.16 13.40 13.80
N ALA A 53 -8.36 13.03 15.07
CA ALA A 53 -8.94 13.91 16.08
C ALA A 53 -8.21 15.24 16.28
N ARG A 54 -6.94 15.33 15.83
CA ARG A 54 -6.14 16.57 15.88
C ARG A 54 -6.39 17.51 14.70
N SER A 55 -7.16 17.09 13.71
CA SER A 55 -7.49 17.85 12.50
C SER A 55 -8.93 17.53 12.09
N PRO A 56 -9.94 18.11 12.80
CA PRO A 56 -11.36 17.79 12.58
C PRO A 56 -11.84 18.00 11.14
N GLU A 57 -11.29 18.99 10.45
CA GLU A 57 -11.59 19.27 9.05
C GLU A 57 -11.16 18.12 8.12
N LEU A 58 -10.06 17.44 8.41
CA LEU A 58 -9.62 16.25 7.64
C LEU A 58 -10.39 15.00 8.09
N ALA A 59 -10.69 14.91 9.38
CA ALA A 59 -11.42 13.79 9.95
C ALA A 59 -12.85 13.66 9.37
N ALA A 60 -13.47 14.79 8.98
CA ALA A 60 -14.79 14.79 8.38
C ALA A 60 -14.87 14.03 7.04
N HIS A 61 -13.72 13.86 6.36
CA HIS A 61 -13.59 13.19 5.06
C HIS A 61 -12.94 11.80 5.14
N VAL A 62 -12.71 11.27 6.36
CA VAL A 62 -12.09 9.94 6.52
C VAL A 62 -12.98 9.05 7.37
N THR A 63 -13.40 7.93 6.79
CA THR A 63 -14.07 6.85 7.52
C THR A 63 -13.07 5.72 7.75
N LEU A 64 -12.93 5.24 8.99
CA LEU A 64 -12.07 4.11 9.33
C LEU A 64 -12.91 2.85 9.51
N LEU A 65 -12.46 1.74 8.92
CA LEU A 65 -13.13 0.46 8.96
C LEU A 65 -12.14 -0.67 9.28
N GLU A 66 -12.52 -1.59 10.17
CA GLU A 66 -11.79 -2.83 10.41
C GLU A 66 -12.15 -3.85 9.33
N GLY A 67 -11.12 -4.48 8.72
CA GLY A 67 -11.31 -5.48 7.69
C GLY A 67 -10.01 -6.00 7.10
N GLU A 68 -10.11 -7.08 6.33
CA GLU A 68 -9.01 -7.78 5.67
C GLU A 68 -8.93 -7.40 4.19
N ALA A 69 -7.72 -7.27 3.67
CA ALA A 69 -7.49 -6.90 2.26
C ALA A 69 -7.88 -8.00 1.28
N GLU A 70 -7.84 -9.26 1.74
CA GLU A 70 -8.17 -10.45 0.97
C GLU A 70 -9.68 -10.60 0.74
N ARG A 71 -10.50 -9.90 1.53
CA ARG A 71 -11.95 -9.93 1.44
C ARG A 71 -12.56 -8.60 1.84
N LEU A 72 -12.71 -7.74 0.86
CA LEU A 72 -13.21 -6.37 1.07
C LEU A 72 -14.74 -6.34 1.17
N PRO A 73 -15.31 -5.68 2.19
CA PRO A 73 -16.77 -5.59 2.40
C PRO A 73 -17.42 -4.52 1.52
N PHE A 74 -17.00 -4.42 0.26
CA PHE A 74 -17.45 -3.41 -0.69
C PHE A 74 -17.94 -4.03 -2.00
N ALA A 75 -18.84 -3.34 -2.68
CA ALA A 75 -19.32 -3.73 -4.00
C ALA A 75 -18.26 -3.55 -5.10
N ASP A 76 -18.48 -4.24 -6.23
CA ASP A 76 -17.64 -4.04 -7.42
C ASP A 76 -17.74 -2.59 -7.90
N GLY A 77 -16.57 -1.97 -8.15
CA GLY A 77 -16.51 -0.62 -8.67
C GLY A 77 -17.08 0.47 -7.74
N GLU A 78 -16.96 0.30 -6.44
CA GLU A 78 -17.47 1.26 -5.46
C GLU A 78 -16.59 2.51 -5.33
N PHE A 79 -15.29 2.39 -5.58
CA PHE A 79 -14.30 3.46 -5.40
C PHE A 79 -13.76 3.98 -6.73
N ASP A 80 -13.49 5.29 -6.78
CA ASP A 80 -12.85 5.92 -7.93
C ASP A 80 -11.38 5.51 -8.02
N HIS A 81 -10.69 5.44 -6.87
CA HIS A 81 -9.29 5.05 -6.76
C HIS A 81 -9.01 4.21 -5.53
N LEU A 82 -7.83 3.56 -5.51
CA LEU A 82 -7.36 2.78 -4.37
C LEU A 82 -5.87 2.98 -4.12
N THR A 83 -5.50 3.08 -2.85
CA THR A 83 -4.11 3.00 -2.39
C THR A 83 -3.92 1.84 -1.42
N PHE A 84 -2.71 1.29 -1.39
CA PHE A 84 -2.27 0.42 -0.32
C PHE A 84 -0.77 0.59 -0.09
N THR A 85 -0.29 0.37 1.14
CA THR A 85 1.13 0.48 1.46
C THR A 85 1.59 -0.70 2.28
N TYR A 86 2.75 -1.28 1.88
CA TYR A 86 3.41 -2.37 2.59
C TYR A 86 2.52 -3.60 2.82
N LEU A 87 1.53 -3.85 1.95
CA LEU A 87 0.50 -4.86 2.13
C LEU A 87 0.93 -6.25 1.65
N LEU A 88 1.45 -6.35 0.41
CA LEU A 88 1.57 -7.63 -0.30
C LEU A 88 2.49 -8.66 0.36
N ARG A 89 3.32 -8.24 1.29
CA ARG A 89 4.19 -9.13 2.10
C ARG A 89 3.48 -9.77 3.28
N TYR A 90 2.27 -9.36 3.59
CA TYR A 90 1.51 -9.83 4.74
C TYR A 90 0.29 -10.67 4.36
N VAL A 91 0.03 -10.86 3.07
CA VAL A 91 -1.06 -11.66 2.54
C VAL A 91 -0.56 -13.02 2.05
N ASP A 92 -1.40 -14.03 2.11
CA ASP A 92 -1.02 -15.40 1.71
C ASP A 92 -0.91 -15.53 0.19
N ASP A 93 -1.82 -14.88 -0.57
CA ASP A 93 -1.84 -14.87 -2.04
C ASP A 93 -1.88 -13.42 -2.57
N PRO A 94 -0.71 -12.83 -2.90
CA PRO A 94 -0.65 -11.49 -3.46
C PRO A 94 -1.44 -11.31 -4.76
N ALA A 95 -1.53 -12.34 -5.60
CA ALA A 95 -2.25 -12.24 -6.87
C ALA A 95 -3.78 -12.27 -6.64
N ALA A 96 -4.28 -13.10 -5.72
CA ALA A 96 -5.70 -13.09 -5.34
C ALA A 96 -6.07 -11.76 -4.67
N THR A 97 -5.23 -11.27 -3.76
CA THR A 97 -5.46 -9.98 -3.11
C THR A 97 -5.51 -8.84 -4.12
N LEU A 98 -4.60 -8.78 -5.08
CA LEU A 98 -4.64 -7.76 -6.14
C LEU A 98 -5.94 -7.81 -6.96
N ARG A 99 -6.47 -9.01 -7.26
CA ARG A 99 -7.78 -9.14 -7.92
C ARG A 99 -8.91 -8.56 -7.07
N GLU A 100 -8.88 -8.82 -5.76
CA GLU A 100 -9.88 -8.27 -4.83
C GLU A 100 -9.77 -6.75 -4.72
N LEU A 101 -8.56 -6.20 -4.63
CA LEU A 101 -8.32 -4.76 -4.64
C LEU A 101 -8.83 -4.11 -5.94
N ALA A 102 -8.56 -4.74 -7.09
CA ALA A 102 -9.01 -4.24 -8.39
C ALA A 102 -10.54 -4.31 -8.53
N ARG A 103 -11.19 -5.32 -7.95
CA ARG A 103 -12.64 -5.53 -8.04
C ARG A 103 -13.42 -4.31 -7.56
N VAL A 104 -13.01 -3.72 -6.45
CA VAL A 104 -13.73 -2.61 -5.80
C VAL A 104 -13.49 -1.24 -6.43
N VAL A 105 -12.53 -1.13 -7.36
CA VAL A 105 -12.23 0.11 -8.07
C VAL A 105 -13.06 0.19 -9.35
N LYS A 106 -13.60 1.36 -9.67
CA LYS A 106 -14.34 1.61 -10.92
C LYS A 106 -13.46 1.36 -12.16
N PRO A 107 -14.03 0.92 -13.29
CA PRO A 107 -13.32 0.93 -14.57
C PRO A 107 -12.73 2.31 -14.86
N GLY A 108 -11.45 2.37 -15.25
CA GLY A 108 -10.71 3.60 -15.45
C GLY A 108 -10.12 4.23 -14.18
N GLY A 109 -10.49 3.74 -13.00
CA GLY A 109 -9.93 4.17 -11.74
C GLY A 109 -8.47 3.73 -11.57
N ARG A 110 -7.69 4.47 -10.79
CA ARG A 110 -6.27 4.19 -10.56
C ARG A 110 -6.04 3.48 -9.25
N ILE A 111 -5.09 2.56 -9.27
CA ILE A 111 -4.58 1.84 -8.11
C ILE A 111 -3.11 2.19 -7.95
N ALA A 112 -2.67 2.53 -6.74
CA ALA A 112 -1.29 2.89 -6.47
C ALA A 112 -0.79 2.29 -5.16
N THR A 113 0.46 1.82 -5.16
CA THR A 113 1.11 1.28 -3.97
C THR A 113 2.49 1.88 -3.71
N LEU A 114 2.90 1.79 -2.46
CA LEU A 114 4.29 1.96 -2.03
C LEU A 114 4.71 0.70 -1.27
N GLU A 115 5.79 0.08 -1.73
CA GLU A 115 6.40 -1.08 -1.08
C GLU A 115 7.87 -0.82 -0.76
N PHE A 116 8.40 -1.54 0.24
CA PHE A 116 9.84 -1.61 0.41
C PHE A 116 10.44 -2.34 -0.79
N GLY A 117 11.56 -1.83 -1.28
CA GLY A 117 12.35 -2.47 -2.32
C GLY A 117 13.65 -3.03 -1.78
N GLU A 118 14.35 -3.73 -2.66
CA GLU A 118 15.72 -4.19 -2.45
C GLU A 118 16.60 -3.66 -3.59
N PRO A 119 17.69 -2.92 -3.28
CA PRO A 119 18.60 -2.45 -4.31
C PRO A 119 19.20 -3.62 -5.11
N ALA A 120 19.07 -3.57 -6.44
CA ALA A 120 19.55 -4.63 -7.32
C ALA A 120 21.06 -4.55 -7.62
N HIS A 121 21.69 -3.39 -7.38
CA HIS A 121 23.08 -3.14 -7.80
C HIS A 121 23.99 -2.84 -6.62
N GLU A 122 25.21 -3.42 -6.66
CA GLU A 122 26.30 -3.04 -5.77
C GLU A 122 26.82 -1.62 -6.11
N PRO A 123 27.27 -0.83 -5.12
CA PRO A 123 27.40 -1.17 -3.68
C PRO A 123 26.15 -0.94 -2.84
N TRP A 124 25.05 -0.47 -3.44
CA TRP A 124 23.82 -0.11 -2.73
C TRP A 124 23.16 -1.29 -2.03
N HIS A 125 23.21 -2.48 -2.66
CA HIS A 125 22.69 -3.70 -2.04
C HIS A 125 23.44 -4.05 -0.74
N ALA A 126 24.79 -3.98 -0.75
CA ALA A 126 25.59 -4.24 0.44
C ALA A 126 25.29 -3.23 1.55
N LEU A 127 25.21 -1.92 1.21
CA LEU A 127 24.90 -0.87 2.16
C LEU A 127 23.49 -1.03 2.76
N TRP A 128 22.52 -1.34 1.91
CA TRP A 128 21.13 -1.59 2.33
C TRP A 128 21.03 -2.84 3.22
N SER A 129 21.73 -3.92 2.87
CA SER A 129 21.79 -5.16 3.67
C SER A 129 22.43 -4.91 5.04
N ALA A 130 23.53 -4.15 5.10
CA ALA A 130 24.14 -3.76 6.37
C ALA A 130 23.20 -2.88 7.20
N TYR A 131 22.55 -1.89 6.57
CA TYR A 131 21.57 -1.03 7.25
C TYR A 131 20.39 -1.82 7.82
N THR A 132 19.78 -2.71 7.02
CA THR A 132 18.60 -3.47 7.46
C THR A 132 18.93 -4.53 8.50
N ARG A 133 20.09 -5.22 8.38
CA ARG A 133 20.49 -6.29 9.31
C ARG A 133 21.11 -5.78 10.61
N ILE A 134 21.82 -4.66 10.56
CA ILE A 134 22.55 -4.09 11.71
C ILE A 134 21.97 -2.75 12.13
N GLY A 135 21.83 -1.80 11.20
CA GLY A 135 21.39 -0.45 11.47
C GLY A 135 19.99 -0.36 12.05
N LEU A 136 18.99 -0.93 11.37
CA LEU A 136 17.60 -0.89 11.85
C LEU A 136 17.39 -1.55 13.22
N PRO A 137 17.91 -2.76 13.50
CA PRO A 137 17.76 -3.37 14.83
C PRO A 137 18.50 -2.62 15.93
N THR A 138 19.68 -2.05 15.63
CA THR A 138 20.48 -1.32 16.64
C THR A 138 19.88 0.05 16.93
N LEU A 139 19.52 0.81 15.91
CA LEU A 139 18.84 2.09 16.06
C LEU A 139 17.44 1.91 16.66
N GLY A 140 16.73 0.85 16.26
CA GLY A 140 15.44 0.49 16.84
C GLY A 140 15.54 0.24 18.36
N ARG A 141 16.63 -0.39 18.84
CA ARG A 141 16.85 -0.58 20.28
C ARG A 141 17.01 0.71 21.07
N ALA A 142 17.56 1.75 20.42
CA ALA A 142 17.69 3.07 21.04
C ALA A 142 16.33 3.76 21.21
N VAL A 143 15.34 3.38 20.42
CA VAL A 143 13.94 3.90 20.49
C VAL A 143 13.10 3.03 21.41
N SER A 144 12.96 1.73 21.11
CA SER A 144 12.26 0.75 21.94
C SER A 144 12.59 -0.70 21.52
N ARG A 145 12.20 -1.69 22.39
CA ARG A 145 12.36 -3.11 22.05
C ARG A 145 11.48 -3.53 20.87
N GLU A 146 10.31 -2.94 20.75
CA GLU A 146 9.34 -3.20 19.68
C GLU A 146 9.92 -2.73 18.33
N TRP A 147 10.52 -1.53 18.28
CA TRP A 147 11.18 -1.05 17.07
C TRP A 147 12.36 -1.92 16.63
N ALA A 148 13.11 -2.49 17.57
CA ALA A 148 14.15 -3.47 17.25
C ALA A 148 13.58 -4.76 16.64
N GLN A 149 12.38 -5.20 17.07
CA GLN A 149 11.69 -6.35 16.48
C GLN A 149 11.23 -6.06 15.06
N VAL A 150 10.63 -4.88 14.82
CA VAL A 150 10.25 -4.42 13.48
C VAL A 150 11.46 -4.41 12.55
N GLY A 151 12.59 -3.85 12.97
CA GLY A 151 13.82 -3.85 12.18
C GLY A 151 14.29 -5.26 11.79
N ARG A 152 14.30 -6.21 12.72
CA ARG A 152 14.65 -7.61 12.44
C ARG A 152 13.66 -8.31 11.51
N PHE A 153 12.38 -8.02 11.66
CA PHE A 153 11.34 -8.55 10.78
C PHE A 153 11.55 -8.04 9.35
N LEU A 154 11.72 -6.74 9.16
CA LEU A 154 11.93 -6.13 7.83
C LEU A 154 13.18 -6.69 7.14
N ALA A 155 14.28 -6.83 7.88
CA ALA A 155 15.54 -7.39 7.36
C ALA A 155 15.40 -8.80 6.77
N ARG A 156 14.40 -9.57 7.20
CA ARG A 156 14.14 -10.93 6.71
C ARG A 156 13.01 -10.97 5.69
N SER A 157 11.93 -10.25 5.93
CA SER A 157 10.71 -10.33 5.13
C SER A 157 10.87 -9.68 3.75
N ILE A 158 11.67 -8.60 3.63
CA ILE A 158 11.84 -7.93 2.35
C ILE A 158 12.58 -8.82 1.34
N PRO A 159 13.79 -9.35 1.64
CA PRO A 159 14.48 -10.26 0.71
C PRO A 159 13.67 -11.54 0.43
N ALA A 160 13.02 -12.11 1.44
CA ALA A 160 12.22 -13.32 1.26
C ALA A 160 11.04 -13.09 0.31
N PHE A 161 10.39 -11.93 0.40
CA PHE A 161 9.29 -11.56 -0.50
C PHE A 161 9.78 -11.45 -1.96
N TYR A 162 10.87 -10.71 -2.20
CA TYR A 162 11.39 -10.51 -3.56
C TYR A 162 12.05 -11.77 -4.16
N ALA A 163 12.54 -12.69 -3.33
CA ALA A 163 12.99 -14.00 -3.79
C ALA A 163 11.85 -14.84 -4.38
N GLY A 164 10.63 -14.74 -3.82
CA GLY A 164 9.43 -15.41 -4.34
C GLY A 164 8.65 -14.59 -5.36
N HIS A 165 8.77 -13.26 -5.32
CA HIS A 165 8.00 -12.32 -6.13
C HIS A 165 8.91 -11.23 -6.73
N PRO A 166 9.76 -11.56 -7.71
CA PRO A 166 10.57 -10.57 -8.40
C PRO A 166 9.68 -9.50 -9.03
N LEU A 167 10.23 -8.30 -9.25
CA LEU A 167 9.45 -7.13 -9.69
C LEU A 167 8.64 -7.37 -10.96
N ASP A 168 9.21 -8.11 -11.93
CA ASP A 168 8.51 -8.46 -13.16
C ASP A 168 7.29 -9.37 -12.90
N SER A 169 7.40 -10.28 -11.93
CA SER A 169 6.27 -11.12 -11.51
C SER A 169 5.19 -10.29 -10.80
N LEU A 170 5.57 -9.27 -10.03
CA LEU A 170 4.61 -8.35 -9.43
C LEU A 170 3.87 -7.56 -10.50
N VAL A 171 4.56 -7.05 -11.52
CA VAL A 171 3.91 -6.37 -12.66
C VAL A 171 2.94 -7.32 -13.36
N ALA A 172 3.35 -8.56 -13.65
CA ALA A 172 2.48 -9.57 -14.25
C ALA A 172 1.24 -9.88 -13.40
N ASN A 173 1.39 -9.92 -12.07
CA ASN A 173 0.26 -10.10 -11.15
C ASN A 173 -0.72 -8.92 -11.20
N TRP A 174 -0.23 -7.68 -11.31
CA TRP A 174 -1.08 -6.51 -11.51
C TRP A 174 -1.87 -6.61 -12.81
N GLU A 175 -1.20 -6.95 -13.91
CA GLU A 175 -1.84 -7.11 -15.22
C GLU A 175 -2.88 -8.24 -15.22
N SER A 176 -2.59 -9.36 -14.56
CA SER A 176 -3.52 -10.49 -14.41
C SER A 176 -4.73 -10.16 -13.54
N ALA A 177 -4.58 -9.19 -12.63
CA ALA A 177 -5.69 -8.64 -11.82
C ALA A 177 -6.57 -7.64 -12.59
N GLY A 178 -6.30 -7.40 -13.88
CA GLY A 178 -7.04 -6.45 -14.70
C GLY A 178 -6.60 -4.99 -14.51
N ILE A 179 -5.37 -4.76 -14.07
CA ILE A 179 -4.78 -3.44 -13.94
C ILE A 179 -3.84 -3.25 -15.13
N ARG A 180 -4.06 -2.21 -15.94
CA ARG A 180 -3.31 -1.91 -17.18
C ARG A 180 -2.42 -0.69 -17.01
N ALA A 181 -1.51 -0.52 -17.97
CA ALA A 181 -0.55 0.59 -17.97
C ALA A 181 0.21 0.68 -16.63
N VAL A 182 0.69 -0.48 -16.18
CA VAL A 182 1.40 -0.56 -14.91
C VAL A 182 2.75 0.13 -15.04
N GLU A 183 2.93 1.16 -14.24
CA GLU A 183 4.18 1.91 -14.15
C GLU A 183 4.87 1.61 -12.82
N VAL A 184 6.21 1.54 -12.86
CA VAL A 184 7.06 1.26 -11.71
C VAL A 184 8.09 2.37 -11.54
N ARG A 185 8.14 2.95 -10.35
CA ARG A 185 9.18 3.91 -9.99
C ARG A 185 9.99 3.40 -8.81
N VAL A 186 11.24 3.10 -9.06
CA VAL A 186 12.20 2.74 -8.02
C VAL A 186 12.72 4.01 -7.35
N MET A 187 12.73 4.03 -6.03
CA MET A 187 13.12 5.17 -5.19
C MET A 187 14.27 4.78 -4.25
N SER A 188 14.98 5.81 -3.75
CA SER A 188 16.01 5.62 -2.71
C SER A 188 17.02 4.52 -3.07
N PHE A 189 17.55 4.56 -4.29
CA PHE A 189 18.51 3.58 -4.84
C PHE A 189 18.03 2.12 -4.82
N GLY A 190 16.71 1.90 -4.83
CA GLY A 190 16.11 0.57 -4.80
C GLY A 190 15.42 0.22 -3.48
N ALA A 191 15.58 1.00 -2.43
CA ALA A 191 14.99 0.71 -1.12
C ALA A 191 13.48 0.95 -1.04
N GLY A 192 12.88 1.57 -2.05
CA GLY A 192 11.43 1.77 -2.16
C GLY A 192 10.96 1.59 -3.60
N VAL A 193 9.76 1.05 -3.75
CA VAL A 193 9.11 0.84 -5.05
C VAL A 193 7.70 1.41 -4.99
N VAL A 194 7.41 2.34 -5.90
CA VAL A 194 6.05 2.83 -6.14
C VAL A 194 5.56 2.20 -7.42
N MET A 195 4.39 1.57 -7.37
CA MET A 195 3.71 1.04 -8.55
C MET A 195 2.33 1.66 -8.65
N TRP A 196 1.88 1.90 -9.88
CA TRP A 196 0.50 2.33 -10.13
C TRP A 196 0.05 1.86 -11.52
N GLY A 197 -1.26 1.78 -11.68
CA GLY A 197 -1.88 1.42 -12.94
C GLY A 197 -3.36 1.77 -12.93
N THR A 198 -4.03 1.53 -14.06
CA THR A 198 -5.44 1.83 -14.25
C THR A 198 -6.24 0.54 -14.33
N ARG A 199 -7.35 0.45 -13.60
CA ARG A 199 -8.26 -0.68 -13.74
C ARG A 199 -8.86 -0.74 -15.13
N ASP A 200 -8.74 -1.89 -15.79
CA ASP A 200 -9.37 -2.16 -17.09
C ASP A 200 -10.90 -2.18 -16.97
N GLY A 201 -11.56 -1.62 -17.97
CA GLY A 201 -13.02 -1.67 -18.12
C GLY A 201 -13.57 -3.01 -18.64
N ALA A 202 -12.68 -3.93 -19.06
CA ALA A 202 -13.05 -5.16 -19.74
C ALA A 202 -12.94 -6.40 -18.86
N HIS A 203 -13.74 -6.49 -17.79
CA HIS A 203 -14.06 -7.80 -17.24
C HIS A 203 -15.59 -7.93 -17.12
N ARG A 204 -16.27 -8.02 -18.25
CA ARG A 204 -17.51 -8.79 -18.31
C ARG A 204 -17.10 -10.24 -18.52
N SER A 205 -17.23 -11.04 -17.48
CA SER A 205 -17.26 -12.49 -17.57
C SER A 205 -18.13 -12.90 -18.76
N ALA A 206 -17.51 -13.58 -19.74
CA ALA A 206 -18.26 -14.50 -20.57
C ALA A 206 -18.84 -15.56 -19.64
N GLY A 207 -20.18 -15.59 -19.55
CA GLY A 207 -20.96 -16.55 -18.80
C GLY A 207 -20.84 -17.98 -19.37
#